data_4e5b30b1d012b6af92f649b09f02a1a2
#
_entry.id   4e5b30b1d012b6af92f649b09f02a1a2
#
_cell.length_a   1.000
_cell.length_b   1.000
_cell.length_c   1.000
_cell.angle_alpha   90.00
_cell.angle_beta   90.00
_cell.angle_gamma   90.00
#
_symmetry.space_group_name_H-M   'P 1'
#
loop_
_entity.id
_entity.type
_entity.pdbx_description
1 polymer ?
#
loop_
_entity_poly.entity_id
_entity_poly.type
_entity_poly.pdbx_seq_one_letter_code
_entity_poly.pdbx_strand_id
1 'polypeptide(L)'
;MQAFIYGCFIYDILNPLSCFEECILTTPDLQSNKPLLTRSVWVSLLLLGLAGQLAWAVENQYFNTFMYDNITPNPQAVSWMVAITAVVSTVATITMGTLSDRTRTRWGKRRPYIFIGYLVWGLLTAAFPLAAKFQPIAVGVFIAILFDSILSFFAASASDGALSAYITDVTTESNRGRVVGALEIMKWVAFLVIYGGAGIIIQAVGYYWFFYIIGGIATVIGLVCTPMLKEKIETDKPEGRYWQKIADTFQLSSLRQNKDFFKLMISLTLFMVGINVFFPYLMIYLQHYVKLSIINSSLVVGICILVGGIGAAYPIGLLVDRWGRKPVALLSVVLEAIGLTVFSISQSVPMLILGELLWLALIEA
;
A
#
# COMPACT_ATOMS: atom_id res chain seq x y z
N MET A 1 -0.17 -1.13 -28.09
CA MET A 1 -1.48 -1.54 -27.49
C MET A 1 -1.70 -0.95 -26.11
N GLN A 2 -0.71 -0.89 -25.23
CA GLN A 2 -0.82 -0.21 -23.92
C GLN A 2 -0.93 1.33 -24.00
N ALA A 3 -0.26 1.99 -24.94
CA ALA A 3 -0.38 3.45 -25.16
C ALA A 3 -1.82 3.88 -25.54
N PHE A 4 -2.56 3.00 -26.22
CA PHE A 4 -3.97 3.22 -26.53
C PHE A 4 -4.86 3.05 -25.30
N ILE A 5 -4.45 2.18 -24.37
CA ILE A 5 -5.14 1.93 -23.10
C ILE A 5 -5.01 3.15 -22.17
N TYR A 6 -3.84 3.81 -22.09
CA TYR A 6 -3.65 5.00 -21.24
C TYR A 6 -4.34 6.26 -21.79
N GLY A 7 -4.39 6.44 -23.11
CA GLY A 7 -5.13 7.55 -23.71
C GLY A 7 -6.64 7.45 -23.53
N CYS A 8 -7.22 6.26 -23.70
CA CYS A 8 -8.61 5.95 -23.34
C CYS A 8 -8.84 6.06 -21.83
N PHE A 9 -7.86 5.66 -21.01
CA PHE A 9 -7.98 5.59 -19.56
C PHE A 9 -8.13 6.98 -18.91
N ILE A 10 -7.38 8.00 -19.38
CA ILE A 10 -7.54 9.39 -18.90
C ILE A 10 -8.87 9.99 -19.37
N TYR A 11 -9.29 9.68 -20.60
CA TYR A 11 -10.59 10.13 -21.13
C TYR A 11 -11.76 9.50 -20.38
N ASP A 12 -11.65 8.22 -20.03
CA ASP A 12 -12.66 7.47 -19.27
C ASP A 12 -12.73 7.88 -17.80
N ILE A 13 -11.63 8.35 -17.19
CA ILE A 13 -11.62 8.91 -15.82
C ILE A 13 -12.29 10.28 -15.79
N LEU A 14 -12.11 11.10 -16.83
CA LEU A 14 -12.70 12.43 -16.93
C LEU A 14 -14.17 12.39 -17.36
N ASN A 15 -14.62 11.30 -17.99
CA ASN A 15 -16.00 11.15 -18.46
C ASN A 15 -16.58 9.76 -18.08
N PRO A 16 -16.75 9.46 -16.78
CA PRO A 16 -17.16 8.12 -16.34
C PRO A 16 -18.62 7.78 -16.72
N LEU A 17 -19.39 8.73 -17.26
CA LEU A 17 -20.81 8.55 -17.53
C LEU A 17 -21.09 7.93 -18.91
N SER A 18 -20.27 8.17 -19.93
CA SER A 18 -20.56 7.69 -21.30
C SER A 18 -20.05 6.26 -21.54
N CYS A 19 -18.92 5.89 -20.96
CA CYS A 19 -18.35 4.55 -21.16
C CYS A 19 -19.06 3.47 -20.31
N PHE A 20 -19.74 3.90 -19.23
CA PHE A 20 -20.49 2.98 -18.34
C PHE A 20 -21.80 2.50 -18.99
N GLU A 21 -22.43 3.32 -19.82
CA GLU A 21 -23.66 2.92 -20.54
C GLU A 21 -23.38 2.03 -21.76
N GLU A 22 -22.32 2.27 -22.51
CA GLU A 22 -21.97 1.44 -23.68
C GLU A 22 -21.45 0.05 -23.31
N CYS A 23 -20.75 -0.10 -22.17
CA CYS A 23 -20.22 -1.40 -21.73
C CYS A 23 -21.30 -2.33 -21.17
N ILE A 24 -22.45 -1.79 -20.74
CA ILE A 24 -23.59 -2.59 -20.25
C ILE A 24 -24.40 -3.18 -21.42
N LEU A 25 -24.36 -2.57 -22.60
CA LEU A 25 -25.24 -2.89 -23.73
C LEU A 25 -24.64 -3.87 -24.75
N THR A 26 -23.36 -4.23 -24.69
CA THR A 26 -22.68 -4.99 -25.76
C THR A 26 -22.20 -6.39 -25.43
N THR A 27 -22.59 -6.99 -24.31
CA THR A 27 -22.32 -8.43 -24.06
C THR A 27 -23.62 -9.24 -24.11
N PRO A 28 -23.77 -10.13 -25.11
CA PRO A 28 -24.87 -11.08 -25.08
C PRO A 28 -24.55 -12.23 -24.12
N ASP A 29 -25.40 -12.35 -23.13
CA ASP A 29 -25.88 -13.55 -22.48
C ASP A 29 -24.90 -14.57 -21.89
N LEU A 30 -25.01 -14.75 -20.57
CA LEU A 30 -25.33 -16.03 -19.94
C LEU A 30 -25.59 -15.83 -18.45
N GLN A 31 -26.83 -16.03 -18.06
CA GLN A 31 -27.35 -16.24 -16.70
C GLN A 31 -27.27 -15.09 -15.68
N SER A 32 -28.39 -14.40 -15.54
CA SER A 32 -28.96 -13.89 -14.26
C SER A 32 -27.97 -13.51 -13.14
N ASN A 33 -27.03 -12.61 -13.38
CA ASN A 33 -26.27 -12.02 -12.30
C ASN A 33 -26.11 -10.51 -12.55
N LYS A 34 -26.87 -9.70 -11.79
CA LYS A 34 -26.62 -8.25 -11.74
C LYS A 34 -25.13 -8.01 -11.48
N PRO A 35 -24.46 -7.14 -12.24
CA PRO A 35 -23.04 -6.89 -12.06
C PRO A 35 -22.78 -6.47 -10.61
N LEU A 36 -21.90 -7.20 -9.91
CA LEU A 36 -21.51 -6.87 -8.53
C LEU A 36 -20.79 -5.51 -8.49
N LEU A 37 -20.09 -5.16 -9.56
CA LEU A 37 -19.37 -3.90 -9.72
C LEU A 37 -20.34 -2.78 -10.13
N THR A 38 -21.13 -2.29 -9.17
CA THR A 38 -21.98 -1.11 -9.37
C THR A 38 -21.17 0.17 -9.13
N ARG A 39 -21.70 1.32 -9.59
CA ARG A 39 -21.07 2.65 -9.38
C ARG A 39 -20.75 2.90 -7.90
N SER A 40 -21.63 2.53 -7.00
CA SER A 40 -21.42 2.65 -5.54
C SER A 40 -20.25 1.79 -5.07
N VAL A 41 -20.14 0.53 -5.52
CA VAL A 41 -19.03 -0.36 -5.20
C VAL A 41 -17.72 0.17 -5.76
N TRP A 42 -17.73 0.69 -6.99
CA TRP A 42 -16.56 1.28 -7.61
C TRP A 42 -15.99 2.46 -6.80
N VAL A 43 -16.84 3.42 -6.45
CA VAL A 43 -16.43 4.58 -5.63
C VAL A 43 -15.95 4.13 -4.25
N SER A 44 -16.62 3.16 -3.61
CA SER A 44 -16.21 2.63 -2.32
C SER A 44 -14.84 1.94 -2.38
N LEU A 45 -14.53 1.21 -3.45
CA LEU A 45 -13.22 0.59 -3.65
C LEU A 45 -12.11 1.63 -3.79
N LEU A 46 -12.35 2.69 -4.58
CA LEU A 46 -11.37 3.76 -4.75
C LEU A 46 -11.10 4.51 -3.45
N LEU A 47 -12.16 4.83 -2.69
CA LEU A 47 -12.03 5.53 -1.41
C LEU A 47 -11.35 4.65 -0.35
N LEU A 48 -11.71 3.37 -0.25
CA LEU A 48 -11.04 2.43 0.64
C LEU A 48 -9.58 2.25 0.24
N GLY A 49 -9.29 2.09 -1.06
CA GLY A 49 -7.93 2.02 -1.56
C GLY A 49 -7.12 3.27 -1.21
N LEU A 50 -7.67 4.47 -1.46
CA LEU A 50 -7.02 5.73 -1.11
C LEU A 50 -6.76 5.85 0.39
N ALA A 51 -7.78 5.61 1.23
CA ALA A 51 -7.66 5.71 2.68
C ALA A 51 -6.65 4.71 3.25
N GLY A 52 -6.65 3.48 2.74
CA GLY A 52 -5.66 2.47 3.11
C GLY A 52 -4.24 2.89 2.75
N GLN A 53 -4.02 3.41 1.54
CA GLN A 53 -2.69 3.86 1.10
C GLN A 53 -2.22 5.12 1.84
N LEU A 54 -3.13 6.06 2.20
CA LEU A 54 -2.80 7.20 3.06
C LEU A 54 -2.32 6.73 4.44
N ALA A 55 -3.08 5.83 5.08
CA ALA A 55 -2.74 5.32 6.40
C ALA A 55 -1.44 4.49 6.37
N TRP A 56 -1.25 3.65 5.33
CA TRP A 56 -0.04 2.87 5.11
C TRP A 56 1.21 3.75 4.91
N ALA A 57 1.09 4.82 4.13
CA ALA A 57 2.20 5.76 3.93
C ALA A 57 2.60 6.49 5.22
N VAL A 58 1.61 6.84 6.05
CA VAL A 58 1.87 7.44 7.38
C VAL A 58 2.56 6.44 8.31
N GLU A 59 2.10 5.20 8.37
CA GLU A 59 2.70 4.12 9.17
C GLU A 59 4.17 3.92 8.79
N ASN A 60 4.46 3.78 7.50
CA ASN A 60 5.81 3.44 7.03
C ASN A 60 6.83 4.57 7.15
N GLN A 61 6.42 5.85 7.23
CA GLN A 61 7.35 6.97 7.34
C GLN A 61 7.17 7.78 8.62
N TYR A 62 5.95 8.25 8.87
CA TYR A 62 5.74 9.23 9.93
C TYR A 62 5.63 8.60 11.32
N PHE A 63 5.28 7.31 11.45
CA PHE A 63 5.41 6.59 12.72
C PHE A 63 6.87 6.44 13.10
N ASN A 64 7.73 6.06 12.15
CA ASN A 64 9.16 5.92 12.34
C ASN A 64 9.82 7.26 12.74
N THR A 65 9.49 8.33 12.00
CA THR A 65 9.98 9.68 12.27
C THR A 65 9.47 10.19 13.63
N PHE A 66 8.18 10.01 13.93
CA PHE A 66 7.61 10.41 15.21
C PHE A 66 8.25 9.65 16.38
N MET A 67 8.48 8.36 16.25
CA MET A 67 9.16 7.55 17.26
C MET A 67 10.57 8.07 17.52
N TYR A 68 11.30 8.39 16.45
CA TYR A 68 12.65 8.92 16.55
C TYR A 68 12.70 10.33 17.18
N ASP A 69 11.78 11.22 16.80
CA ASP A 69 11.75 12.61 17.23
C ASP A 69 11.16 12.79 18.64
N ASN A 70 10.13 12.00 18.99
CA ASN A 70 9.29 12.30 20.16
C ASN A 70 9.35 11.26 21.28
N ILE A 71 9.84 10.04 20.99
CA ILE A 71 9.92 8.96 21.98
C ILE A 71 11.38 8.67 22.33
N THR A 72 12.19 8.28 21.33
CA THR A 72 13.60 7.95 21.55
C THR A 72 14.42 8.12 20.27
N PRO A 73 15.53 8.89 20.29
CA PRO A 73 16.43 9.04 19.14
C PRO A 73 17.32 7.81 18.96
N ASN A 74 16.76 6.62 19.06
CA ASN A 74 17.47 5.35 18.91
C ASN A 74 16.98 4.62 17.66
N PRO A 75 17.83 4.50 16.60
CA PRO A 75 17.46 3.79 15.38
C PRO A 75 17.09 2.30 15.61
N GLN A 76 17.63 1.67 16.65
CA GLN A 76 17.32 0.28 16.97
C GLN A 76 15.85 0.11 17.39
N ALA A 77 15.27 1.10 18.07
CA ALA A 77 13.86 1.06 18.45
C ALA A 77 12.97 1.08 17.21
N VAL A 78 13.31 1.91 16.20
CA VAL A 78 12.64 1.93 14.90
C VAL A 78 12.81 0.60 14.18
N SER A 79 14.02 0.02 14.17
CA SER A 79 14.26 -1.31 13.56
C SER A 79 13.39 -2.39 14.17
N TRP A 80 13.27 -2.43 15.51
CA TRP A 80 12.41 -3.40 16.18
C TRP A 80 10.94 -3.20 15.86
N MET A 81 10.47 -1.97 15.81
CA MET A 81 9.10 -1.65 15.42
C MET A 81 8.82 -2.22 14.02
N VAL A 82 9.60 -1.84 13.02
CA VAL A 82 9.45 -2.29 11.63
C VAL A 82 9.55 -3.82 11.50
N ALA A 83 10.50 -4.47 12.20
CA ALA A 83 10.68 -5.91 12.11
C ALA A 83 9.49 -6.68 12.71
N ILE A 84 9.00 -6.26 13.87
CA ILE A 84 7.86 -6.90 14.54
C ILE A 84 6.58 -6.71 13.71
N THR A 85 6.31 -5.51 13.23
CA THR A 85 5.12 -5.23 12.41
C THR A 85 5.14 -5.97 11.07
N ALA A 86 6.29 -6.13 10.43
CA ALA A 86 6.43 -6.94 9.22
C ALA A 86 6.08 -8.41 9.44
N VAL A 87 6.49 -8.98 10.56
CA VAL A 87 6.12 -10.37 10.92
C VAL A 87 4.61 -10.45 11.21
N VAL A 88 4.08 -9.52 12.00
CA VAL A 88 2.66 -9.49 12.37
C VAL A 88 1.77 -9.33 11.14
N SER A 89 2.07 -8.40 10.23
CA SER A 89 1.29 -8.18 9.01
C SER A 89 1.34 -9.39 8.07
N THR A 90 2.51 -10.06 7.95
CA THR A 90 2.64 -11.29 7.17
C THR A 90 1.75 -12.40 7.72
N VAL A 91 1.80 -12.64 9.03
CA VAL A 91 0.94 -13.63 9.69
C VAL A 91 -0.54 -13.27 9.54
N ALA A 92 -0.88 -11.98 9.68
CA ALA A 92 -2.24 -11.49 9.52
C ALA A 92 -2.78 -11.75 8.10
N THR A 93 -2.00 -11.40 7.06
CA THR A 93 -2.41 -11.60 5.67
C THR A 93 -2.72 -13.07 5.37
N ILE A 94 -1.84 -13.98 5.78
CA ILE A 94 -2.01 -15.41 5.53
C ILE A 94 -3.18 -15.99 6.31
N THR A 95 -3.26 -15.70 7.61
CA THR A 95 -4.29 -16.29 8.48
C THR A 95 -5.66 -15.69 8.21
N MET A 96 -5.76 -14.36 8.13
CA MET A 96 -7.03 -13.66 7.98
C MET A 96 -7.56 -13.74 6.53
N GLY A 97 -6.70 -13.80 5.51
CA GLY A 97 -7.10 -14.12 4.15
C GLY A 97 -7.85 -15.43 4.10
N THR A 98 -7.25 -16.51 4.63
CA THR A 98 -7.87 -17.84 4.70
C THR A 98 -9.13 -17.86 5.59
N LEU A 99 -9.13 -17.12 6.69
CA LEU A 99 -10.28 -17.05 7.61
C LEU A 99 -11.45 -16.32 6.95
N SER A 100 -11.20 -15.23 6.23
CA SER A 100 -12.22 -14.48 5.54
C SER A 100 -12.92 -15.30 4.44
N ASP A 101 -12.20 -16.21 3.76
CA ASP A 101 -12.78 -17.15 2.80
C ASP A 101 -13.81 -18.11 3.42
N ARG A 102 -13.63 -18.43 4.69
CA ARG A 102 -14.49 -19.38 5.40
C ARG A 102 -15.62 -18.72 6.21
N THR A 103 -15.53 -17.43 6.38
CA THR A 103 -16.51 -16.67 7.16
C THR A 103 -17.84 -16.61 6.41
N ARG A 104 -18.92 -16.87 7.11
CA ARG A 104 -20.30 -16.80 6.62
C ARG A 104 -21.11 -15.95 7.58
N THR A 105 -21.29 -14.70 7.24
CA THR A 105 -22.08 -13.76 8.03
C THR A 105 -23.22 -13.17 7.19
N ARG A 106 -24.20 -12.57 7.85
CA ARG A 106 -25.29 -11.84 7.17
C ARG A 106 -24.78 -10.63 6.37
N TRP A 107 -23.55 -10.19 6.67
CA TRP A 107 -22.89 -9.08 5.96
C TRP A 107 -22.04 -9.55 4.78
N GLY A 108 -21.89 -10.86 4.59
CA GLY A 108 -20.98 -11.47 3.64
C GLY A 108 -19.72 -12.05 4.30
N LYS A 109 -18.74 -12.46 3.50
CA LYS A 109 -17.49 -13.10 3.97
C LYS A 109 -16.36 -12.11 4.20
N ARG A 110 -16.27 -11.03 3.40
CA ARG A 110 -15.16 -10.06 3.41
C ARG A 110 -15.46 -8.79 4.19
N ARG A 111 -16.69 -8.28 4.07
CA ARG A 111 -17.10 -6.98 4.64
C ARG A 111 -16.84 -6.83 6.14
N PRO A 112 -17.06 -7.83 7.00
CA PRO A 112 -16.75 -7.70 8.44
C PRO A 112 -15.28 -7.41 8.72
N TYR A 113 -14.37 -8.05 7.95
CA TYR A 113 -12.91 -7.85 8.11
C TYR A 113 -12.48 -6.47 7.63
N ILE A 114 -13.02 -6.01 6.50
CA ILE A 114 -12.76 -4.66 5.98
C ILE A 114 -13.26 -3.62 7.00
N PHE A 115 -14.49 -3.78 7.51
CA PHE A 115 -15.09 -2.84 8.45
C PHE A 115 -14.30 -2.72 9.74
N ILE A 116 -14.06 -3.84 10.43
CA ILE A 116 -13.33 -3.88 11.70
C ILE A 116 -11.87 -3.43 11.47
N GLY A 117 -11.26 -3.88 10.38
CA GLY A 117 -9.89 -3.55 10.07
C GLY A 117 -9.67 -2.06 9.88
N TYR A 118 -10.45 -1.39 9.01
CA TYR A 118 -10.33 0.06 8.82
C TYR A 118 -10.69 0.86 10.07
N LEU A 119 -11.68 0.40 10.86
CA LEU A 119 -12.03 1.02 12.13
C LEU A 119 -10.86 1.01 13.11
N VAL A 120 -10.27 -0.17 13.36
CA VAL A 120 -9.16 -0.32 14.30
C VAL A 120 -7.90 0.37 13.76
N TRP A 121 -7.62 0.22 12.46
CA TRP A 121 -6.51 0.87 11.80
C TRP A 121 -6.56 2.40 11.99
N GLY A 122 -7.68 3.02 11.65
CA GLY A 122 -7.82 4.48 11.79
C GLY A 122 -7.77 4.95 13.24
N LEU A 123 -8.42 4.24 14.18
CA LEU A 123 -8.39 4.59 15.60
C LEU A 123 -6.98 4.48 16.19
N LEU A 124 -6.23 3.43 15.86
CA LEU A 124 -4.86 3.27 16.36
C LEU A 124 -3.88 4.23 15.67
N THR A 125 -4.09 4.57 14.40
CA THR A 125 -3.34 5.65 13.75
C THR A 125 -3.52 6.97 14.51
N ALA A 126 -4.75 7.32 14.88
CA ALA A 126 -5.03 8.49 15.68
C ALA A 126 -4.44 8.39 17.10
N ALA A 127 -4.46 7.21 17.73
CA ALA A 127 -3.95 7.00 19.07
C ALA A 127 -2.42 6.91 19.15
N PHE A 128 -1.72 6.63 18.06
CA PHE A 128 -0.27 6.37 18.02
C PHE A 128 0.56 7.45 18.74
N PRO A 129 0.34 8.75 18.52
CA PRO A 129 1.14 9.79 19.20
C PRO A 129 0.99 9.80 20.72
N LEU A 130 -0.02 9.14 21.27
CA LEU A 130 -0.17 9.01 22.72
C LEU A 130 0.95 8.19 23.34
N ALA A 131 1.61 7.30 22.57
CA ALA A 131 2.74 6.51 23.04
C ALA A 131 3.88 7.37 23.62
N ALA A 132 4.09 8.60 23.09
CA ALA A 132 5.09 9.54 23.59
C ALA A 132 4.80 10.07 25.02
N LYS A 133 3.57 9.91 25.52
CA LYS A 133 3.19 10.37 26.87
C LYS A 133 3.55 9.38 27.99
N PHE A 134 3.92 8.15 27.65
CA PHE A 134 4.22 7.11 28.62
C PHE A 134 5.67 7.20 29.11
N GLN A 135 5.85 7.05 30.43
CA GLN A 135 7.16 7.03 31.08
C GLN A 135 7.30 5.72 31.89
N PRO A 136 8.48 5.15 32.03
CA PRO A 136 9.75 5.56 31.41
C PRO A 136 9.77 5.34 29.88
N ILE A 137 10.78 5.89 29.17
CA ILE A 137 10.92 5.82 27.71
C ILE A 137 10.73 4.40 27.16
N ALA A 138 11.24 3.39 27.85
CA ALA A 138 11.07 1.98 27.45
C ALA A 138 9.59 1.56 27.35
N VAL A 139 8.72 2.10 28.23
CA VAL A 139 7.27 1.85 28.16
C VAL A 139 6.66 2.56 26.96
N GLY A 140 7.09 3.80 26.67
CA GLY A 140 6.66 4.51 25.47
C GLY A 140 7.02 3.77 24.18
N VAL A 141 8.26 3.26 24.09
CA VAL A 141 8.72 2.42 22.95
C VAL A 141 7.88 1.15 22.85
N PHE A 142 7.65 0.43 23.96
CA PHE A 142 6.84 -0.79 23.94
C PHE A 142 5.39 -0.52 23.47
N ILE A 143 4.78 0.55 23.97
CA ILE A 143 3.41 0.95 23.59
C ILE A 143 3.34 1.35 22.12
N ALA A 144 4.36 2.07 21.59
CA ALA A 144 4.43 2.41 20.17
C ALA A 144 4.50 1.15 19.30
N ILE A 145 5.39 0.20 19.64
CA ILE A 145 5.50 -1.09 18.94
C ILE A 145 4.19 -1.89 19.04
N LEU A 146 3.55 -1.88 20.20
CA LEU A 146 2.28 -2.59 20.41
C LEU A 146 1.15 -1.98 19.56
N PHE A 147 1.01 -0.65 19.56
CA PHE A 147 0.00 0.04 18.75
C PHE A 147 0.22 -0.23 17.26
N ASP A 148 1.45 -0.10 16.79
CA ASP A 148 1.83 -0.34 15.41
C ASP A 148 1.60 -1.82 15.03
N SER A 149 1.94 -2.76 15.89
CA SER A 149 1.71 -4.20 15.65
C SER A 149 0.22 -4.56 15.55
N ILE A 150 -0.61 -4.03 16.45
CA ILE A 150 -2.07 -4.27 16.41
C ILE A 150 -2.65 -3.60 15.16
N LEU A 151 -2.26 -2.37 14.87
CA LEU A 151 -2.66 -1.62 13.70
C LEU A 151 -2.32 -2.40 12.42
N SER A 152 -1.06 -2.81 12.25
CA SER A 152 -0.59 -3.57 11.08
C SER A 152 -1.30 -4.91 10.94
N PHE A 153 -1.66 -5.59 12.04
CA PHE A 153 -2.48 -6.81 11.99
C PHE A 153 -3.85 -6.55 11.35
N PHE A 154 -4.54 -5.50 11.80
CA PHE A 154 -5.87 -5.18 11.27
C PHE A 154 -5.81 -4.56 9.88
N ALA A 155 -4.79 -3.75 9.59
CA ALA A 155 -4.53 -3.18 8.27
C ALA A 155 -4.30 -4.26 7.21
N ALA A 156 -3.36 -5.20 7.48
CA ALA A 156 -3.07 -6.31 6.59
C ALA A 156 -4.29 -7.26 6.44
N SER A 157 -5.03 -7.50 7.51
CA SER A 157 -6.26 -8.31 7.46
C SER A 157 -7.34 -7.68 6.57
N ALA A 158 -7.50 -6.36 6.64
CA ALA A 158 -8.52 -5.63 5.88
C ALA A 158 -8.10 -5.37 4.44
N SER A 159 -6.89 -4.85 4.22
CA SER A 159 -6.40 -4.43 2.90
C SER A 159 -5.88 -5.62 2.09
N ASP A 160 -4.86 -6.32 2.61
CA ASP A 160 -4.18 -7.36 1.86
C ASP A 160 -4.97 -8.68 1.84
N GLY A 161 -5.61 -9.01 2.96
CA GLY A 161 -6.42 -10.21 3.08
C GLY A 161 -7.82 -10.06 2.46
N ALA A 162 -8.65 -9.18 3.03
CA ALA A 162 -10.07 -9.13 2.71
C ALA A 162 -10.39 -8.26 1.48
N LEU A 163 -9.83 -7.05 1.36
CA LEU A 163 -10.15 -6.14 0.26
C LEU A 163 -9.57 -6.63 -1.07
N SER A 164 -8.32 -7.11 -1.10
CA SER A 164 -7.70 -7.70 -2.29
C SER A 164 -8.49 -8.90 -2.81
N ALA A 165 -8.93 -9.78 -1.91
CA ALA A 165 -9.77 -10.91 -2.28
C ALA A 165 -11.18 -10.46 -2.72
N TYR A 166 -11.76 -9.42 -2.11
CA TYR A 166 -13.01 -8.82 -2.53
C TYR A 166 -12.94 -8.27 -3.96
N ILE A 167 -11.86 -7.56 -4.30
CA ILE A 167 -11.62 -7.05 -5.66
C ILE A 167 -11.65 -8.20 -6.66
N THR A 168 -11.00 -9.32 -6.33
CA THR A 168 -11.01 -10.53 -7.18
C THR A 168 -12.40 -11.13 -7.32
N ASP A 169 -13.20 -11.14 -6.24
CA ASP A 169 -14.56 -11.71 -6.22
C ASP A 169 -15.58 -10.86 -7.05
N VAL A 170 -15.39 -9.53 -7.14
CA VAL A 170 -16.33 -8.62 -7.84
C VAL A 170 -15.89 -8.25 -9.25
N THR A 171 -14.67 -8.59 -9.64
CA THR A 171 -14.12 -8.30 -10.98
C THR A 171 -14.11 -9.54 -11.86
N THR A 172 -14.21 -9.32 -13.16
CA THR A 172 -14.00 -10.32 -14.21
C THR A 172 -12.64 -10.11 -14.86
N GLU A 173 -12.16 -11.06 -15.65
CA GLU A 173 -10.88 -10.92 -16.39
C GLU A 173 -10.86 -9.66 -17.27
N SER A 174 -12.01 -9.30 -17.86
CA SER A 174 -12.13 -8.13 -18.75
C SER A 174 -12.06 -6.78 -18.04
N ASN A 175 -12.49 -6.67 -16.76
CA ASN A 175 -12.53 -5.39 -16.05
C ASN A 175 -11.54 -5.28 -14.87
N ARG A 176 -10.89 -6.40 -14.48
CA ARG A 176 -9.93 -6.43 -13.37
C ARG A 176 -8.78 -5.45 -13.56
N GLY A 177 -8.23 -5.37 -14.78
CA GLY A 177 -7.15 -4.44 -15.09
C GLY A 177 -7.51 -2.97 -14.86
N ARG A 178 -8.76 -2.56 -15.16
CA ARG A 178 -9.26 -1.20 -14.89
C ARG A 178 -9.35 -0.91 -13.40
N VAL A 179 -9.86 -1.87 -12.61
CA VAL A 179 -10.00 -1.70 -11.15
C VAL A 179 -8.62 -1.59 -10.51
N VAL A 180 -7.72 -2.51 -10.83
CA VAL A 180 -6.35 -2.50 -10.29
C VAL A 180 -5.60 -1.23 -10.71
N GLY A 181 -5.67 -0.83 -11.99
CA GLY A 181 -5.04 0.39 -12.47
C GLY A 181 -5.57 1.66 -11.79
N ALA A 182 -6.89 1.73 -11.52
CA ALA A 182 -7.44 2.87 -10.78
C ALA A 182 -6.98 2.89 -9.30
N LEU A 183 -6.83 1.72 -8.67
CA LEU A 183 -6.29 1.61 -7.32
C LEU A 183 -4.79 2.00 -7.26
N GLU A 184 -4.02 1.67 -8.29
CA GLU A 184 -2.63 2.14 -8.43
C GLU A 184 -2.54 3.67 -8.53
N ILE A 185 -3.45 4.31 -9.25
CA ILE A 185 -3.52 5.78 -9.26
C ILE A 185 -3.83 6.32 -7.86
N MET A 186 -4.76 5.71 -7.12
CA MET A 186 -5.06 6.12 -5.74
C MET A 186 -3.85 5.93 -4.81
N LYS A 187 -3.05 4.91 -5.02
CA LYS A 187 -1.78 4.69 -4.30
C LYS A 187 -0.82 5.86 -4.53
N TRP A 188 -0.56 6.22 -5.79
CA TRP A 188 0.35 7.32 -6.11
C TRP A 188 -0.16 8.68 -5.63
N VAL A 189 -1.48 8.91 -5.69
CA VAL A 189 -2.11 10.11 -5.11
C VAL A 189 -1.89 10.14 -3.59
N ALA A 190 -2.09 9.02 -2.89
CA ALA A 190 -1.86 8.92 -1.45
C ALA A 190 -0.39 9.20 -1.10
N PHE A 191 0.54 8.63 -1.85
CA PHE A 191 1.98 8.85 -1.65
C PHE A 191 2.37 10.31 -1.86
N LEU A 192 1.86 10.94 -2.92
CA LEU A 192 2.11 12.36 -3.16
C LEU A 192 1.56 13.24 -2.03
N VAL A 193 0.36 12.93 -1.55
CA VAL A 193 -0.28 13.68 -0.44
C VAL A 193 0.52 13.51 0.87
N ILE A 194 0.92 12.28 1.20
CA ILE A 194 1.61 12.01 2.46
C ILE A 194 3.09 12.39 2.38
N TYR A 195 3.84 11.86 1.44
CA TYR A 195 5.29 12.14 1.37
C TYR A 195 5.59 13.57 0.92
N GLY A 196 4.81 14.12 -0.01
CA GLY A 196 4.97 15.50 -0.47
C GLY A 196 4.30 16.55 0.42
N GLY A 197 3.17 16.22 1.05
CA GLY A 197 2.33 17.20 1.75
C GLY A 197 2.36 17.15 3.28
N ALA A 198 2.68 16.00 3.89
CA ALA A 198 2.59 15.85 5.34
C ALA A 198 3.52 16.79 6.12
N GLY A 199 4.70 17.10 5.58
CA GLY A 199 5.61 18.07 6.22
C GLY A 199 4.97 19.45 6.40
N ILE A 200 4.19 19.91 5.42
CA ILE A 200 3.45 21.17 5.48
C ILE A 200 2.34 21.07 6.56
N ILE A 201 1.59 19.96 6.56
CA ILE A 201 0.51 19.74 7.54
C ILE A 201 1.08 19.67 8.96
N ILE A 202 2.15 18.89 9.17
CA ILE A 202 2.78 18.72 10.48
C ILE A 202 3.34 20.05 10.98
N GLN A 203 3.94 20.87 10.13
CA GLN A 203 4.43 22.20 10.54
C GLN A 203 3.28 23.14 10.91
N ALA A 204 2.13 23.05 10.24
CA ALA A 204 0.99 23.91 10.50
C ALA A 204 0.22 23.52 11.77
N VAL A 205 -0.02 22.23 11.99
CA VAL A 205 -0.92 21.74 13.05
C VAL A 205 -0.27 20.79 14.05
N GLY A 206 0.97 20.36 13.82
CA GLY A 206 1.72 19.43 14.66
C GLY A 206 1.41 17.96 14.38
N TYR A 207 2.27 17.06 14.88
CA TYR A 207 2.15 15.61 14.69
C TYR A 207 0.82 15.04 15.21
N TYR A 208 0.34 15.50 16.37
CA TYR A 208 -0.90 14.96 16.97
C TYR A 208 -2.11 15.15 16.06
N TRP A 209 -2.32 16.38 15.58
CA TRP A 209 -3.42 16.68 14.67
C TRP A 209 -3.28 16.00 13.31
N PHE A 210 -2.06 15.88 12.82
CA PHE A 210 -1.79 15.12 11.59
C PHE A 210 -2.27 13.65 11.70
N PHE A 211 -1.92 12.96 12.79
CA PHE A 211 -2.35 11.58 13.01
C PHE A 211 -3.88 11.49 13.25
N TYR A 212 -4.47 12.45 13.95
CA TYR A 212 -5.92 12.48 14.15
C TYR A 212 -6.68 12.68 12.83
N ILE A 213 -6.19 13.53 11.93
CA ILE A 213 -6.80 13.76 10.62
C ILE A 213 -6.73 12.47 9.78
N ILE A 214 -5.56 11.87 9.64
CA ILE A 214 -5.39 10.66 8.80
C ILE A 214 -6.16 9.47 9.39
N GLY A 215 -6.05 9.23 10.69
CA GLY A 215 -6.80 8.17 11.37
C GLY A 215 -8.31 8.39 11.28
N GLY A 216 -8.76 9.66 11.41
CA GLY A 216 -10.15 10.03 11.21
C GLY A 216 -10.65 9.75 9.79
N ILE A 217 -9.87 10.11 8.77
CA ILE A 217 -10.19 9.83 7.36
C ILE A 217 -10.33 8.32 7.13
N ALA A 218 -9.36 7.53 7.59
CA ALA A 218 -9.40 6.07 7.44
C ALA A 218 -10.62 5.45 8.14
N THR A 219 -10.91 5.89 9.37
CA THR A 219 -12.08 5.44 10.15
C THR A 219 -13.39 5.78 9.44
N VAL A 220 -13.59 7.04 9.03
CA VAL A 220 -14.83 7.50 8.41
C VAL A 220 -15.06 6.80 7.07
N ILE A 221 -14.02 6.70 6.23
CA ILE A 221 -14.12 6.00 4.95
C ILE A 221 -14.42 4.51 5.17
N GLY A 222 -13.77 3.86 6.13
CA GLY A 222 -14.07 2.48 6.49
C GLY A 222 -15.51 2.27 6.92
N LEU A 223 -16.03 3.14 7.78
CA LEU A 223 -17.43 3.07 8.27
C LEU A 223 -18.46 3.33 7.19
N VAL A 224 -18.21 4.28 6.28
CA VAL A 224 -19.18 4.68 5.24
C VAL A 224 -19.10 3.76 4.02
N CYS A 225 -17.89 3.46 3.54
CA CYS A 225 -17.74 2.73 2.27
C CYS A 225 -17.92 1.23 2.41
N THR A 226 -17.56 0.62 3.55
CA THR A 226 -17.70 -0.84 3.71
C THR A 226 -19.16 -1.32 3.62
N PRO A 227 -20.16 -0.67 4.23
CA PRO A 227 -21.57 -1.05 4.05
C PRO A 227 -22.07 -0.95 2.61
N MET A 228 -21.45 -0.08 1.79
CA MET A 228 -21.82 0.11 0.39
C MET A 228 -21.26 -0.99 -0.54
N LEU A 229 -20.28 -1.77 -0.10
CA LEU A 229 -19.79 -2.92 -0.83
C LEU A 229 -20.93 -3.96 -0.98
N LYS A 230 -21.02 -4.59 -2.15
CA LYS A 230 -22.03 -5.63 -2.42
C LYS A 230 -21.33 -6.98 -2.47
N GLU A 231 -21.83 -7.92 -1.69
CA GLU A 231 -21.27 -9.27 -1.63
C GLU A 231 -22.41 -10.29 -1.74
N LYS A 232 -22.16 -11.38 -2.49
CA LYS A 232 -23.09 -12.51 -2.52
C LYS A 232 -22.97 -13.26 -1.20
N ILE A 233 -24.11 -13.52 -0.57
CA ILE A 233 -24.15 -14.35 0.64
C ILE A 233 -24.03 -15.81 0.18
N GLU A 234 -22.88 -16.41 0.44
CA GLU A 234 -22.67 -17.84 0.21
C GLU A 234 -23.13 -18.61 1.45
N THR A 235 -24.02 -19.59 1.23
CA THR A 235 -24.56 -20.45 2.31
C THR A 235 -23.84 -21.78 2.41
N ASP A 236 -23.07 -22.16 1.39
CA ASP A 236 -22.40 -23.44 1.33
C ASP A 236 -21.26 -23.52 2.37
N LYS A 237 -21.15 -24.68 3.01
CA LYS A 237 -20.08 -24.91 3.99
C LYS A 237 -18.72 -24.95 3.29
N PRO A 238 -17.69 -24.27 3.83
CA PRO A 238 -16.35 -24.30 3.26
C PRO A 238 -15.76 -25.73 3.36
N GLU A 239 -15.27 -26.24 2.24
CA GLU A 239 -14.62 -27.54 2.17
C GLU A 239 -13.19 -27.52 2.74
N GLY A 240 -12.80 -28.62 3.37
CA GLY A 240 -11.43 -28.88 3.86
C GLY A 240 -11.09 -28.26 5.23
N ARG A 241 -9.98 -28.68 5.81
CA ARG A 241 -9.47 -28.19 7.10
C ARG A 241 -8.74 -26.84 6.92
N TYR A 242 -8.95 -25.87 7.83
CA TYR A 242 -8.31 -24.55 7.85
C TYR A 242 -6.79 -24.65 7.76
N TRP A 243 -6.18 -25.43 8.67
CA TRP A 243 -4.74 -25.59 8.75
C TRP A 243 -4.14 -26.34 7.55
N GLN A 244 -4.90 -27.22 6.89
CA GLN A 244 -4.44 -27.88 5.68
C GLN A 244 -4.29 -26.89 4.52
N LYS A 245 -5.25 -25.98 4.31
CA LYS A 245 -5.13 -24.95 3.27
C LYS A 245 -3.93 -24.03 3.48
N ILE A 246 -3.65 -23.66 4.73
CA ILE A 246 -2.45 -22.87 5.05
C ILE A 246 -1.18 -23.68 4.76
N ALA A 247 -1.12 -24.95 5.20
CA ALA A 247 0.01 -25.81 4.95
C ALA A 247 0.24 -26.09 3.46
N ASP A 248 -0.84 -26.23 2.69
CA ASP A 248 -0.78 -26.44 1.23
C ASP A 248 -0.21 -25.22 0.48
N THR A 249 -0.42 -24.02 1.02
CA THR A 249 0.18 -22.78 0.48
C THR A 249 1.71 -22.78 0.64
N PHE A 250 2.25 -23.45 1.66
CA PHE A 250 3.69 -23.56 1.93
C PHE A 250 4.34 -24.85 1.43
N GLN A 251 3.70 -25.58 0.49
CA GLN A 251 4.30 -26.80 -0.07
C GLN A 251 5.55 -26.47 -0.90
N LEU A 252 6.71 -26.61 -0.26
CA LEU A 252 8.04 -26.48 -0.88
C LEU A 252 8.24 -27.43 -2.09
N SER A 253 7.46 -28.50 -2.19
CA SER A 253 7.48 -29.43 -3.33
C SER A 253 7.09 -28.76 -4.64
N SER A 254 6.09 -27.88 -4.63
CA SER A 254 5.65 -27.13 -5.80
C SER A 254 6.69 -26.10 -6.26
N LEU A 255 7.45 -25.53 -5.33
CA LEU A 255 8.55 -24.61 -5.61
C LEU A 255 9.75 -25.32 -6.26
N ARG A 256 10.02 -26.58 -5.88
CA ARG A 256 11.10 -27.39 -6.45
C ARG A 256 10.83 -27.81 -7.91
N GLN A 257 9.57 -27.93 -8.31
CA GLN A 257 9.20 -28.32 -9.69
C GLN A 257 9.41 -27.18 -10.69
N ASN A 258 9.29 -25.91 -10.25
CA ASN A 258 9.44 -24.72 -11.10
C ASN A 258 10.68 -23.89 -10.69
N LYS A 259 11.88 -24.35 -11.08
CA LYS A 259 13.14 -23.70 -10.71
C LYS A 259 13.24 -22.22 -11.12
N ASP A 260 12.67 -21.85 -12.25
CA ASP A 260 12.72 -20.46 -12.74
C ASP A 260 11.78 -19.55 -11.97
N PHE A 261 10.61 -20.06 -11.56
CA PHE A 261 9.72 -19.35 -10.64
C PHE A 261 10.38 -19.13 -9.26
N PHE A 262 11.09 -20.15 -8.75
CA PHE A 262 11.80 -20.04 -7.47
C PHE A 262 12.95 -19.00 -7.53
N LYS A 263 13.72 -18.96 -8.62
CA LYS A 263 14.74 -17.92 -8.84
C LYS A 263 14.13 -16.53 -8.88
N LEU A 264 13.01 -16.37 -9.59
CA LEU A 264 12.29 -15.09 -9.64
C LEU A 264 11.83 -14.66 -8.25
N MET A 265 11.24 -15.57 -7.48
CA MET A 265 10.79 -15.28 -6.10
C MET A 265 11.94 -14.85 -5.19
N ILE A 266 13.09 -15.55 -5.24
CA ILE A 266 14.28 -15.14 -4.46
C ILE A 266 14.78 -13.77 -4.91
N SER A 267 14.87 -13.51 -6.22
CA SER A 267 15.33 -12.23 -6.73
C SER A 267 14.43 -11.07 -6.27
N LEU A 268 13.11 -11.24 -6.37
CA LEU A 268 12.15 -10.25 -5.88
C LEU A 268 12.23 -10.07 -4.36
N THR A 269 12.41 -11.16 -3.61
CA THR A 269 12.55 -11.06 -2.15
C THR A 269 13.80 -10.28 -1.77
N LEU A 270 14.95 -10.55 -2.39
CA LEU A 270 16.20 -9.84 -2.12
C LEU A 270 16.09 -8.34 -2.49
N PHE A 271 15.45 -8.05 -3.62
CA PHE A 271 15.17 -6.69 -4.06
C PHE A 271 14.29 -5.94 -3.04
N MET A 272 13.18 -6.54 -2.62
CA MET A 272 12.29 -5.93 -1.62
C MET A 272 12.94 -5.77 -0.26
N VAL A 273 13.84 -6.68 0.15
CA VAL A 273 14.63 -6.52 1.37
C VAL A 273 15.52 -5.29 1.27
N GLY A 274 16.21 -5.08 0.13
CA GLY A 274 17.05 -3.90 -0.08
C GLY A 274 16.29 -2.58 0.11
N ILE A 275 15.12 -2.46 -0.49
CA ILE A 275 14.25 -1.29 -0.35
C ILE A 275 13.80 -1.12 1.11
N ASN A 276 13.29 -2.17 1.74
CA ASN A 276 12.70 -2.09 3.07
C ASN A 276 13.72 -1.86 4.20
N VAL A 277 15.00 -2.10 3.97
CA VAL A 277 16.07 -1.73 4.93
C VAL A 277 16.24 -0.21 5.01
N PHE A 278 16.16 0.51 3.90
CA PHE A 278 16.38 1.95 3.84
C PHE A 278 15.10 2.77 4.02
N PHE A 279 14.02 2.34 3.40
CA PHE A 279 12.78 3.11 3.26
C PHE A 279 12.21 3.66 4.61
N PRO A 280 12.17 2.89 5.71
CA PRO A 280 11.68 3.40 6.99
C PRO A 280 12.49 4.57 7.58
N TYR A 281 13.74 4.71 7.15
CA TYR A 281 14.66 5.75 7.63
C TYR A 281 14.77 6.96 6.70
N LEU A 282 14.09 6.95 5.55
CA LEU A 282 14.22 7.99 4.53
C LEU A 282 14.02 9.40 5.11
N MET A 283 12.91 9.63 5.79
CA MET A 283 12.61 10.94 6.39
C MET A 283 13.54 11.28 7.56
N ILE A 284 13.91 10.29 8.38
CA ILE A 284 14.88 10.47 9.47
C ILE A 284 16.24 10.88 8.89
N TYR A 285 16.70 10.21 7.81
CA TYR A 285 17.93 10.52 7.12
C TYR A 285 17.95 11.97 6.59
N LEU A 286 16.90 12.37 5.88
CA LEU A 286 16.78 13.72 5.31
C LEU A 286 16.76 14.80 6.41
N GLN A 287 16.09 14.57 7.52
CA GLN A 287 15.92 15.57 8.59
C GLN A 287 17.12 15.60 9.54
N HIS A 288 17.67 14.46 9.95
CA HIS A 288 18.69 14.41 10.99
C HIS A 288 20.12 14.33 10.45
N TYR A 289 20.35 13.63 9.32
CA TYR A 289 21.68 13.52 8.72
C TYR A 289 21.94 14.65 7.71
N VAL A 290 21.05 14.85 6.76
CA VAL A 290 21.17 15.93 5.76
C VAL A 290 20.77 17.29 6.36
N LYS A 291 20.04 17.29 7.47
CA LYS A 291 19.55 18.49 8.21
C LYS A 291 18.59 19.37 7.41
N LEU A 292 17.77 18.76 6.57
CA LEU A 292 16.67 19.45 5.91
C LEU A 292 15.53 19.70 6.90
N SER A 293 14.80 20.80 6.69
CA SER A 293 13.52 21.00 7.39
C SER A 293 12.51 19.94 6.96
N ILE A 294 11.50 19.69 7.81
CA ILE A 294 10.44 18.70 7.51
C ILE A 294 9.72 19.04 6.19
N ILE A 295 9.53 20.33 5.87
CA ILE A 295 8.95 20.75 4.58
C ILE A 295 9.87 20.42 3.42
N ASN A 296 11.15 20.78 3.52
CA ASN A 296 12.10 20.51 2.42
C ASN A 296 12.29 19.03 2.19
N SER A 297 12.32 18.21 3.25
CA SER A 297 12.35 16.75 3.14
C SER A 297 11.11 16.22 2.41
N SER A 298 9.91 16.67 2.79
CA SER A 298 8.67 16.29 2.11
C SER A 298 8.63 16.77 0.65
N LEU A 299 9.12 17.97 0.36
CA LEU A 299 9.16 18.47 -1.02
C LEU A 299 10.12 17.68 -1.91
N VAL A 300 11.29 17.30 -1.40
CA VAL A 300 12.25 16.43 -2.14
C VAL A 300 11.56 15.12 -2.51
N VAL A 301 11.01 14.41 -1.54
CA VAL A 301 10.34 13.13 -1.78
C VAL A 301 9.09 13.30 -2.66
N GLY A 302 8.29 14.37 -2.44
CA GLY A 302 7.11 14.68 -3.25
C GLY A 302 7.44 14.95 -4.72
N ILE A 303 8.51 15.70 -5.02
CA ILE A 303 8.98 15.93 -6.39
C ILE A 303 9.42 14.61 -7.03
N CYS A 304 10.14 13.77 -6.29
CA CYS A 304 10.60 12.48 -6.79
C CYS A 304 9.44 11.53 -7.08
N ILE A 305 8.41 11.49 -6.24
CA ILE A 305 7.19 10.72 -6.50
C ILE A 305 6.45 11.25 -7.73
N LEU A 306 6.31 12.57 -7.85
CA LEU A 306 5.62 13.18 -8.99
C LEU A 306 6.33 12.89 -10.32
N VAL A 307 7.66 13.05 -10.35
CA VAL A 307 8.47 12.90 -11.57
C VAL A 307 8.86 11.44 -11.81
N GLY A 308 9.40 10.77 -10.78
CA GLY A 308 9.91 9.41 -10.88
C GLY A 308 8.82 8.34 -10.82
N GLY A 309 7.83 8.49 -9.93
CA GLY A 309 6.71 7.55 -9.81
C GLY A 309 5.68 7.77 -10.91
N ILE A 310 5.00 8.93 -10.87
CA ILE A 310 3.87 9.21 -11.77
C ILE A 310 4.37 9.54 -13.19
N GLY A 311 5.35 10.45 -13.31
CA GLY A 311 5.82 10.95 -14.60
C GLY A 311 6.60 9.92 -15.42
N ALA A 312 7.39 9.07 -14.76
CA ALA A 312 8.21 8.06 -15.41
C ALA A 312 7.43 6.77 -15.78
N ALA A 313 6.26 6.54 -15.20
CA ALA A 313 5.47 5.32 -15.44
C ALA A 313 5.19 5.08 -16.94
N TYR A 314 4.82 6.13 -17.69
CA TYR A 314 4.56 6.01 -19.11
C TYR A 314 5.81 5.75 -19.96
N PRO A 315 6.92 6.53 -19.85
CA PRO A 315 8.17 6.22 -20.56
C PRO A 315 8.72 4.83 -20.24
N ILE A 316 8.60 4.38 -18.99
CA ILE A 316 9.07 3.06 -18.57
C ILE A 316 8.22 1.96 -19.21
N GLY A 317 6.90 2.11 -19.27
CA GLY A 317 6.03 1.20 -19.99
C GLY A 317 6.44 1.05 -21.46
N LEU A 318 6.76 2.15 -22.16
CA LEU A 318 7.27 2.11 -23.52
C LEU A 318 8.64 1.41 -23.63
N LEU A 319 9.49 1.57 -22.62
CA LEU A 319 10.80 0.92 -22.58
C LEU A 319 10.64 -0.60 -22.40
N VAL A 320 9.74 -1.03 -21.53
CA VAL A 320 9.40 -2.45 -21.30
C VAL A 320 8.82 -3.08 -22.58
N ASP A 321 7.96 -2.35 -23.31
CA ASP A 321 7.38 -2.82 -24.58
C ASP A 321 8.45 -3.00 -25.67
N ARG A 322 9.47 -2.13 -25.72
CA ARG A 322 10.54 -2.17 -26.73
C ARG A 322 11.65 -3.17 -26.41
N TRP A 323 12.11 -3.19 -25.17
CA TRP A 323 13.28 -3.98 -24.75
C TRP A 323 12.92 -5.30 -24.08
N GLY A 324 11.66 -5.43 -23.66
CA GLY A 324 11.17 -6.55 -22.88
C GLY A 324 11.42 -6.37 -21.37
N ARG A 325 10.72 -7.16 -20.57
CA ARG A 325 10.70 -7.06 -19.11
C ARG A 325 12.07 -7.31 -18.46
N LYS A 326 12.81 -8.33 -18.93
CA LYS A 326 14.07 -8.75 -18.30
C LYS A 326 15.19 -7.70 -18.40
N PRO A 327 15.50 -7.08 -19.57
CA PRO A 327 16.51 -6.03 -19.65
C PRO A 327 16.16 -4.81 -18.82
N VAL A 328 14.87 -4.41 -18.79
CA VAL A 328 14.42 -3.25 -18.02
C VAL A 328 14.54 -3.52 -16.53
N ALA A 329 14.15 -4.70 -16.05
CA ALA A 329 14.33 -5.10 -14.65
C ALA A 329 15.82 -5.15 -14.22
N LEU A 330 16.74 -5.58 -15.09
CA LEU A 330 18.17 -5.51 -14.80
C LEU A 330 18.68 -4.06 -14.75
N LEU A 331 18.17 -3.21 -15.66
CA LEU A 331 18.51 -1.79 -15.66
C LEU A 331 17.99 -1.11 -14.39
N SER A 332 16.79 -1.45 -13.91
CA SER A 332 16.24 -0.88 -12.68
C SER A 332 17.10 -1.17 -11.46
N VAL A 333 17.56 -2.40 -11.29
CA VAL A 333 18.46 -2.78 -10.19
C VAL A 333 19.78 -2.00 -10.23
N VAL A 334 20.36 -1.81 -11.42
CA VAL A 334 21.60 -1.04 -11.57
C VAL A 334 21.39 0.44 -11.25
N LEU A 335 20.32 1.04 -11.77
CA LEU A 335 19.98 2.44 -11.51
C LEU A 335 19.61 2.68 -10.05
N GLU A 336 18.92 1.75 -9.41
CA GLU A 336 18.64 1.79 -7.99
C GLU A 336 19.92 1.80 -7.15
N ALA A 337 20.88 0.90 -7.44
CA ALA A 337 22.17 0.87 -6.75
C ALA A 337 22.96 2.18 -6.93
N ILE A 338 22.98 2.73 -8.15
CA ILE A 338 23.60 4.03 -8.44
C ILE A 338 22.85 5.15 -7.70
N GLY A 339 21.52 5.16 -7.77
CA GLY A 339 20.66 6.16 -7.15
C GLY A 339 20.86 6.20 -5.64
N LEU A 340 20.83 5.05 -4.95
CA LEU A 340 21.08 4.95 -3.51
C LEU A 340 22.51 5.39 -3.15
N THR A 341 23.51 5.06 -3.98
CA THR A 341 24.88 5.51 -3.76
C THR A 341 24.98 7.03 -3.88
N VAL A 342 24.43 7.62 -4.94
CA VAL A 342 24.40 9.08 -5.13
C VAL A 342 23.64 9.75 -3.98
N PHE A 343 22.50 9.21 -3.59
CA PHE A 343 21.70 9.73 -2.48
C PHE A 343 22.48 9.71 -1.16
N SER A 344 23.17 8.61 -0.84
CA SER A 344 23.89 8.44 0.42
C SER A 344 25.09 9.37 0.60
N ILE A 345 25.77 9.77 -0.48
CA ILE A 345 26.92 10.67 -0.44
C ILE A 345 26.53 12.15 -0.63
N SER A 346 25.29 12.42 -1.01
CA SER A 346 24.84 13.76 -1.39
C SER A 346 24.41 14.57 -0.17
N GLN A 347 24.81 15.84 -0.15
CA GLN A 347 24.36 16.82 0.85
C GLN A 347 23.61 17.98 0.20
N SER A 348 23.54 18.05 -1.12
CA SER A 348 22.83 19.10 -1.86
C SER A 348 21.48 18.61 -2.34
N VAL A 349 20.44 19.44 -2.22
CA VAL A 349 19.07 19.10 -2.62
C VAL A 349 18.98 18.62 -4.07
N PRO A 350 19.63 19.24 -5.08
CA PRO A 350 19.55 18.74 -6.46
C PRO A 350 20.13 17.32 -6.63
N MET A 351 21.24 17.01 -5.93
CA MET A 351 21.82 15.66 -6.00
C MET A 351 21.00 14.62 -5.25
N LEU A 352 20.33 15.00 -4.16
CA LEU A 352 19.37 14.14 -3.47
C LEU A 352 18.20 13.80 -4.38
N ILE A 353 17.63 14.80 -5.05
CA ILE A 353 16.54 14.59 -6.02
C ILE A 353 17.03 13.69 -7.16
N LEU A 354 18.23 13.90 -7.70
CA LEU A 354 18.78 13.05 -8.76
C LEU A 354 18.94 11.59 -8.29
N GLY A 355 19.52 11.39 -7.09
CA GLY A 355 19.69 10.04 -6.51
C GLY A 355 18.36 9.34 -6.28
N GLU A 356 17.38 10.05 -5.73
CA GLU A 356 16.05 9.50 -5.46
C GLU A 356 15.26 9.24 -6.74
N LEU A 357 15.38 10.08 -7.76
CA LEU A 357 14.78 9.84 -9.07
C LEU A 357 15.36 8.60 -9.76
N LEU A 358 16.67 8.38 -9.69
CA LEU A 358 17.31 7.18 -10.24
C LEU A 358 16.84 5.92 -9.52
N TRP A 359 16.66 5.99 -8.21
CA TRP A 359 16.17 4.90 -7.41
C TRP A 359 14.67 4.62 -7.64
N LEU A 360 13.82 5.66 -7.68
CA LEU A 360 12.37 5.51 -7.74
C LEU A 360 11.85 5.24 -9.15
N ALA A 361 12.50 5.79 -10.19
CA ALA A 361 11.99 5.80 -11.56
C ALA A 361 11.70 4.42 -12.16
N LEU A 362 12.40 3.37 -11.74
CA LEU A 362 12.28 2.02 -12.30
C LEU A 362 11.82 0.98 -11.28
N ILE A 363 11.40 1.39 -10.09
CA ILE A 363 10.99 0.46 -9.01
C ILE A 363 9.73 -0.35 -9.38
N GLU A 364 8.95 0.12 -10.34
CA GLU A 364 7.72 -0.52 -10.81
C GLU A 364 7.88 -1.18 -12.21
N ALA A 365 9.09 -1.25 -12.76
CA ALA A 365 9.36 -1.89 -14.04
C ALA A 365 9.43 -3.43 -13.93
#